data_b06c63dacacd07f3d0e76ed4c0a5d891
#
_entry.id   b06c63dacacd07f3d0e76ed4c0a5d891
#
_cell.length_a   1.000
_cell.length_b   1.000
_cell.length_c   1.000
_cell.angle_alpha   90.00
_cell.angle_beta   90.00
_cell.angle_gamma   90.00
#
_symmetry.space_group_name_H-M   'P 1'
#
loop_
_entity.id
_entity.type
_entity.pdbx_description
1 polymer ?
#
loop_
_entity_poly.entity_id
_entity_poly.type
_entity_poly.pdbx_seq_one_letter_code
_entity_poly.pdbx_strand_id
1 'polypeptide(L)'
;MGLLGPNGAGKTTTINMILGVLEPDAGTILIEGADIAERRSEALEHTNFAAVYAPLPGNLTVYQNLLIFGMLYGVEDLPVRIEAVLKQFDLGMFRGTKCGLLSSGEQTRVGLAKALLNNPRLLLLDEPTASLDPATARDIRTEIRRFSAEGSGGVLWTSHNMYEVEEVCDLVLFLSRGRILLEGDPKALPGEHGKGSLEELFISVAREGLDSG
;
A
#
# COMPACT_ATOMS: atom_id res chain seq x y z
N MET A 1 -8.13 0.84 4.20
CA MET A 1 -8.29 2.31 4.19
C MET A 1 -7.58 2.88 2.98
N GLY A 2 -8.23 3.82 2.26
CA GLY A 2 -7.67 4.53 1.10
C GLY A 2 -7.23 5.95 1.46
N LEU A 3 -6.04 6.37 1.02
CA LEU A 3 -5.57 7.74 1.09
C LEU A 3 -5.58 8.33 -0.32
N LEU A 4 -6.59 9.13 -0.62
CA LEU A 4 -6.80 9.76 -1.91
C LEU A 4 -6.29 11.19 -1.92
N GLY A 5 -5.90 11.66 -3.09
CA GLY A 5 -5.52 13.05 -3.28
C GLY A 5 -4.77 13.26 -4.60
N PRO A 6 -4.74 14.50 -5.11
CA PRO A 6 -3.97 14.82 -6.30
C PRO A 6 -2.47 14.63 -6.07
N ASN A 7 -1.69 14.71 -7.15
CA ASN A 7 -0.23 14.74 -7.02
C ASN A 7 0.19 15.96 -6.20
N GLY A 8 1.14 15.78 -5.29
CA GLY A 8 1.57 16.82 -4.34
C GLY A 8 0.65 17.04 -3.14
N ALA A 9 -0.43 16.26 -2.96
CA ALA A 9 -1.31 16.36 -1.80
C ALA A 9 -0.64 16.02 -0.46
N GLY A 10 0.44 15.23 -0.48
CA GLY A 10 1.16 14.76 0.71
C GLY A 10 1.05 13.27 0.98
N LYS A 11 0.48 12.45 0.08
CA LYS A 11 0.29 11.00 0.27
C LYS A 11 1.60 10.27 0.59
N THR A 12 2.59 10.40 -0.28
CA THR A 12 3.92 9.78 -0.09
C THR A 12 4.65 10.35 1.13
N THR A 13 4.48 11.64 1.43
CA THR A 13 5.00 12.28 2.65
C THR A 13 4.41 11.62 3.90
N THR A 14 3.08 11.39 3.91
CA THR A 14 2.39 10.70 5.01
C THR A 14 2.92 9.27 5.18
N ILE A 15 3.07 8.52 4.09
CA ILE A 15 3.68 7.18 4.14
C ILE A 15 5.09 7.24 4.71
N ASN A 16 5.93 8.19 4.28
CA ASN A 16 7.30 8.34 4.77
C ASN A 16 7.36 8.68 6.26
N MET A 17 6.40 9.46 6.77
CA MET A 17 6.28 9.71 8.21
C MET A 17 5.87 8.43 8.97
N ILE A 18 4.91 7.66 8.46
CA ILE A 18 4.49 6.38 9.06
C ILE A 18 5.65 5.35 9.04
N LEU A 19 6.51 5.38 8.03
CA LEU A 19 7.71 4.54 7.95
C LEU A 19 8.88 5.07 8.80
N GLY A 20 8.72 6.22 9.46
CA GLY A 20 9.77 6.88 10.22
C GLY A 20 10.97 7.33 9.36
N VAL A 21 10.79 7.46 8.05
CA VAL A 21 11.80 8.01 7.13
C VAL A 21 11.85 9.53 7.22
N LEU A 22 10.69 10.12 7.50
CA LEU A 22 10.51 11.56 7.71
C LEU A 22 9.93 11.78 9.11
N GLU A 23 10.54 12.66 9.88
CA GLU A 23 10.04 13.06 11.20
C GLU A 23 8.97 14.15 11.05
N PRO A 24 7.79 14.02 11.69
CA PRO A 24 6.78 15.06 11.69
C PRO A 24 7.21 16.22 12.58
N ASP A 25 6.94 17.47 12.19
CA ASP A 25 7.22 18.67 12.99
C ASP A 25 6.39 18.72 14.29
N ALA A 26 5.25 18.06 14.31
CA ALA A 26 4.36 17.98 15.47
C ALA A 26 3.41 16.77 15.35
N GLY A 27 2.85 16.37 16.49
CA GLY A 27 1.93 15.23 16.56
C GLY A 27 2.65 13.91 16.84
N THR A 28 1.87 12.83 16.91
CA THR A 28 2.34 11.50 17.31
C THR A 28 1.85 10.45 16.32
N ILE A 29 2.68 9.51 15.95
CA ILE A 29 2.32 8.37 15.11
C ILE A 29 2.45 7.11 15.94
N LEU A 30 1.32 6.44 16.19
CA LEU A 30 1.28 5.18 16.92
C LEU A 30 0.96 4.03 15.96
N ILE A 31 1.76 2.98 16.00
CA ILE A 31 1.51 1.72 15.32
C ILE A 31 1.42 0.63 16.41
N GLU A 32 0.26 -0.02 16.52
CA GLU A 32 -0.04 -0.99 17.58
C GLU A 32 0.27 -0.46 19.00
N GLY A 33 0.11 0.85 19.22
CA GLY A 33 0.39 1.52 20.50
C GLY A 33 1.86 1.88 20.73
N ALA A 34 2.77 1.52 19.82
CA ALA A 34 4.17 1.95 19.86
C ALA A 34 4.34 3.28 19.13
N ASP A 35 4.92 4.27 19.81
CA ASP A 35 5.28 5.55 19.22
C ASP A 35 6.52 5.38 18.32
N ILE A 36 6.37 5.80 17.04
CA ILE A 36 7.46 5.65 16.07
C ILE A 36 8.68 6.52 16.39
N ALA A 37 8.49 7.63 17.09
CA ALA A 37 9.59 8.51 17.50
C ALA A 37 10.41 7.91 18.64
N GLU A 38 9.76 7.17 19.56
CA GLU A 38 10.40 6.63 20.76
C GLU A 38 10.77 5.14 20.61
N ARG A 39 9.89 4.36 19.97
CA ARG A 39 9.99 2.89 19.86
C ARG A 39 9.92 2.41 18.41
N ARG A 40 10.73 3.03 17.54
CA ARG A 40 10.70 2.82 16.10
C ARG A 40 10.81 1.35 15.70
N SER A 41 11.74 0.59 16.29
CA SER A 41 11.93 -0.82 15.94
C SER A 41 10.68 -1.65 16.23
N GLU A 42 10.04 -1.42 17.38
CA GLU A 42 8.80 -2.08 17.77
C GLU A 42 7.64 -1.68 16.84
N ALA A 43 7.47 -0.37 16.57
CA ALA A 43 6.43 0.13 15.69
C ALA A 43 6.54 -0.41 14.25
N LEU A 44 7.75 -0.62 13.75
CA LEU A 44 7.99 -1.07 12.37
C LEU A 44 8.19 -2.59 12.23
N GLU A 45 8.27 -3.35 13.33
CA GLU A 45 8.52 -4.79 13.31
C GLU A 45 7.52 -5.55 12.42
N HIS A 46 6.26 -5.14 12.48
CA HIS A 46 5.16 -5.75 11.70
C HIS A 46 4.57 -4.78 10.67
N THR A 47 5.36 -3.80 10.22
CA THR A 47 4.94 -2.84 9.18
C THR A 47 5.74 -3.08 7.92
N ASN A 48 5.07 -3.27 6.81
CA ASN A 48 5.72 -3.42 5.51
C ASN A 48 5.19 -2.43 4.48
N PHE A 49 6.03 -2.22 3.46
CA PHE A 49 5.77 -1.27 2.40
C PHE A 49 6.02 -1.89 1.02
N ALA A 50 5.12 -1.59 0.08
CA ALA A 50 5.34 -1.82 -1.33
C ALA A 50 4.90 -0.60 -2.14
N ALA A 51 5.70 -0.23 -3.14
CA ALA A 51 5.39 0.81 -4.10
C ALA A 51 5.88 0.41 -5.49
N VAL A 52 5.17 0.83 -6.51
CA VAL A 52 5.55 0.58 -7.91
C VAL A 52 6.92 1.19 -8.23
N TYR A 53 7.24 2.31 -7.57
CA TYR A 53 8.50 3.05 -7.79
C TYR A 53 9.65 2.61 -6.89
N ALA A 54 9.49 1.56 -6.09
CA ALA A 54 10.54 0.99 -5.25
C ALA A 54 10.95 -0.40 -5.78
N PRO A 55 11.68 -0.47 -6.91
CA PRO A 55 12.01 -1.73 -7.54
C PRO A 55 12.94 -2.55 -6.65
N LEU A 56 12.75 -3.87 -6.70
CA LEU A 56 13.66 -4.83 -6.07
C LEU A 56 14.99 -4.89 -6.86
N PRO A 57 16.10 -5.32 -6.22
CA PRO A 57 17.36 -5.55 -6.89
C PRO A 57 17.21 -6.42 -8.15
N GLY A 58 17.32 -5.80 -9.32
CA GLY A 58 17.03 -6.43 -10.61
C GLY A 58 18.04 -7.49 -11.03
N ASN A 59 19.26 -7.47 -10.49
CA ASN A 59 20.32 -8.45 -10.72
C ASN A 59 20.14 -9.76 -9.93
N LEU A 60 19.30 -9.74 -8.91
CA LEU A 60 18.96 -10.92 -8.11
C LEU A 60 17.71 -11.62 -8.67
N THR A 61 17.64 -12.95 -8.47
CA THR A 61 16.43 -13.71 -8.80
C THR A 61 15.29 -13.40 -7.86
N VAL A 62 14.06 -13.78 -8.24
CA VAL A 62 12.87 -13.69 -7.37
C VAL A 62 13.15 -14.36 -6.02
N TYR A 63 13.64 -15.62 -6.06
CA TYR A 63 13.95 -16.36 -4.84
C TYR A 63 15.02 -15.68 -3.99
N GLN A 64 16.09 -15.15 -4.59
CA GLN A 64 17.16 -14.45 -3.87
C GLN A 64 16.64 -13.17 -3.20
N ASN A 65 15.79 -12.40 -3.90
CA ASN A 65 15.17 -11.23 -3.31
C ASN A 65 14.32 -11.61 -2.08
N LEU A 66 13.42 -12.60 -2.23
CA LEU A 66 12.57 -13.05 -1.13
C LEU A 66 13.41 -13.62 0.04
N LEU A 67 14.48 -14.34 -0.25
CA LEU A 67 15.39 -14.88 0.77
C LEU A 67 16.06 -13.76 1.58
N ILE A 68 16.64 -12.77 0.90
CA ILE A 68 17.33 -11.66 1.58
C ILE A 68 16.36 -10.84 2.43
N PHE A 69 15.21 -10.46 1.86
CA PHE A 69 14.22 -9.70 2.63
C PHE A 69 13.61 -10.52 3.77
N GLY A 70 13.37 -11.81 3.58
CA GLY A 70 12.90 -12.67 4.65
C GLY A 70 13.90 -12.80 5.82
N MET A 71 15.20 -12.85 5.51
CA MET A 71 16.25 -12.81 6.54
C MET A 71 16.27 -11.46 7.27
N LEU A 72 16.12 -10.34 6.54
CA LEU A 72 16.06 -9.00 7.13
C LEU A 72 14.83 -8.79 8.01
N TYR A 73 13.72 -9.44 7.68
CA TYR A 73 12.48 -9.38 8.46
C TYR A 73 12.43 -10.43 9.60
N GLY A 74 13.46 -11.24 9.77
CA GLY A 74 13.49 -12.28 10.80
C GLY A 74 12.43 -13.36 10.63
N VAL A 75 12.05 -13.67 9.37
CA VAL A 75 10.98 -14.66 9.09
C VAL A 75 11.43 -16.05 9.50
N GLU A 76 10.67 -16.67 10.41
CA GLU A 76 10.86 -18.06 10.80
C GLU A 76 10.45 -19.01 9.65
N ASP A 77 11.04 -20.19 9.58
CA ASP A 77 10.79 -21.18 8.53
C ASP A 77 10.80 -20.60 7.11
N LEU A 78 11.73 -19.66 6.88
CA LEU A 78 11.80 -18.83 5.68
C LEU A 78 11.66 -19.61 4.35
N PRO A 79 12.28 -20.81 4.14
CA PRO A 79 12.08 -21.56 2.90
C PRO A 79 10.62 -21.93 2.66
N VAL A 80 9.90 -22.35 3.71
CA VAL A 80 8.48 -22.71 3.63
C VAL A 80 7.64 -21.47 3.32
N ARG A 81 7.95 -20.36 3.97
CA ARG A 81 7.26 -19.10 3.74
C ARG A 81 7.46 -18.55 2.33
N ILE A 82 8.68 -18.65 1.79
CA ILE A 82 8.96 -18.25 0.40
C ILE A 82 8.11 -19.07 -0.58
N GLU A 83 8.06 -20.37 -0.43
CA GLU A 83 7.23 -21.21 -1.33
C GLU A 83 5.74 -20.86 -1.22
N ALA A 84 5.26 -20.52 -0.01
CA ALA A 84 3.89 -20.09 0.18
C ALA A 84 3.58 -18.77 -0.57
N VAL A 85 4.42 -17.73 -0.45
CA VAL A 85 4.19 -16.47 -1.17
C VAL A 85 4.43 -16.61 -2.68
N LEU A 86 5.37 -17.44 -3.13
CA LEU A 86 5.55 -17.75 -4.55
C LEU A 86 4.28 -18.37 -5.16
N LYS A 87 3.64 -19.29 -4.43
CA LYS A 87 2.37 -19.88 -4.84
C LYS A 87 1.24 -18.86 -4.80
N GLN A 88 1.14 -18.08 -3.73
CA GLN A 88 0.09 -17.07 -3.54
C GLN A 88 0.04 -16.05 -4.68
N PHE A 89 1.20 -15.60 -5.15
CA PHE A 89 1.32 -14.57 -6.20
C PHE A 89 1.60 -15.14 -7.60
N ASP A 90 1.46 -16.45 -7.79
CA ASP A 90 1.71 -17.14 -9.08
C ASP A 90 3.10 -16.83 -9.64
N LEU A 91 4.12 -16.91 -8.78
CA LEU A 91 5.51 -16.60 -9.09
C LEU A 91 6.40 -17.85 -9.21
N GLY A 92 5.84 -19.05 -9.06
CA GLY A 92 6.61 -20.29 -9.02
C GLY A 92 7.50 -20.50 -10.25
N MET A 93 6.98 -20.21 -11.45
CA MET A 93 7.73 -20.32 -12.71
C MET A 93 8.86 -19.29 -12.83
N PHE A 94 8.77 -18.16 -12.13
CA PHE A 94 9.75 -17.07 -12.14
C PHE A 94 10.78 -17.18 -11.02
N ARG A 95 10.73 -18.22 -10.20
CA ARG A 95 11.61 -18.41 -9.02
C ARG A 95 13.09 -18.16 -9.30
N GLY A 96 13.59 -18.66 -10.42
CA GLY A 96 14.98 -18.50 -10.85
C GLY A 96 15.23 -17.31 -11.80
N THR A 97 14.20 -16.56 -12.15
CA THR A 97 14.32 -15.42 -13.06
C THR A 97 14.81 -14.19 -12.31
N LYS A 98 15.73 -13.42 -12.89
CA LYS A 98 16.18 -12.12 -12.34
C LYS A 98 15.04 -11.12 -12.38
N CYS A 99 14.82 -10.38 -11.28
CA CYS A 99 13.73 -9.42 -11.18
C CYS A 99 13.75 -8.34 -12.26
N GLY A 100 14.92 -7.94 -12.73
CA GLY A 100 15.06 -6.95 -13.81
C GLY A 100 14.60 -7.45 -15.20
N LEU A 101 14.31 -8.75 -15.36
CA LEU A 101 13.81 -9.35 -16.60
C LEU A 101 12.29 -9.58 -16.58
N LEU A 102 11.65 -9.29 -15.46
CA LEU A 102 10.21 -9.44 -15.28
C LEU A 102 9.45 -8.25 -15.87
N SER A 103 8.22 -8.49 -16.32
CA SER A 103 7.28 -7.44 -16.66
C SER A 103 6.92 -6.60 -15.43
N SER A 104 6.33 -5.41 -15.62
CA SER A 104 5.90 -4.54 -14.53
C SER A 104 4.91 -5.24 -13.59
N GLY A 105 3.96 -5.99 -14.12
CA GLY A 105 3.00 -6.76 -13.33
C GLY A 105 3.65 -7.86 -12.49
N GLU A 106 4.59 -8.61 -13.07
CA GLU A 106 5.37 -9.62 -12.35
C GLU A 106 6.24 -8.99 -11.26
N GLN A 107 6.90 -7.85 -11.53
CA GLN A 107 7.67 -7.12 -10.53
C GLN A 107 6.80 -6.64 -9.38
N THR A 108 5.59 -6.15 -9.66
CA THR A 108 4.63 -5.76 -8.64
C THR A 108 4.21 -6.94 -7.78
N ARG A 109 3.93 -8.10 -8.38
CA ARG A 109 3.63 -9.35 -7.63
C ARG A 109 4.79 -9.75 -6.72
N VAL A 110 6.05 -9.66 -7.19
CA VAL A 110 7.22 -9.94 -6.33
C VAL A 110 7.35 -8.92 -5.21
N GLY A 111 7.09 -7.63 -5.48
CA GLY A 111 7.07 -6.58 -4.46
C GLY A 111 6.04 -6.84 -3.36
N LEU A 112 4.83 -7.27 -3.73
CA LEU A 112 3.79 -7.66 -2.78
C LEU A 112 4.13 -8.95 -2.03
N ALA A 113 4.66 -9.97 -2.73
CA ALA A 113 5.13 -11.19 -2.10
C ALA A 113 6.19 -10.89 -1.03
N LYS A 114 7.16 -9.99 -1.33
CA LYS A 114 8.14 -9.49 -0.38
C LYS A 114 7.46 -8.78 0.80
N ALA A 115 6.50 -7.91 0.54
CA ALA A 115 5.84 -7.12 1.58
C ALA A 115 4.97 -7.97 2.52
N LEU A 116 4.55 -9.16 2.09
CA LEU A 116 3.75 -10.09 2.88
C LEU A 116 4.55 -11.23 3.53
N LEU A 117 5.88 -11.25 3.39
CA LEU A 117 6.73 -12.34 3.89
C LEU A 117 6.58 -12.60 5.40
N ASN A 118 6.55 -11.57 6.23
CA ASN A 118 6.46 -11.68 7.70
C ASN A 118 5.04 -11.47 8.24
N ASN A 119 3.99 -11.61 7.40
CA ASN A 119 2.60 -11.38 7.79
C ASN A 119 2.42 -10.05 8.56
N PRO A 120 2.63 -8.90 7.90
CA PRO A 120 2.60 -7.61 8.58
C PRO A 120 1.23 -7.30 9.21
N ARG A 121 1.23 -6.53 10.31
CA ARG A 121 0.02 -5.95 10.91
C ARG A 121 -0.42 -4.67 10.21
N LEU A 122 0.52 -3.97 9.58
CA LEU A 122 0.27 -2.79 8.75
C LEU A 122 0.98 -2.95 7.41
N LEU A 123 0.20 -2.94 6.33
CA LEU A 123 0.70 -2.94 4.96
C LEU A 123 0.45 -1.58 4.33
N LEU A 124 1.53 -0.89 3.96
CA LEU A 124 1.49 0.39 3.26
C LEU A 124 1.71 0.16 1.76
N LEU A 125 0.79 0.63 0.94
CA LEU A 125 0.83 0.45 -0.50
C LEU A 125 0.75 1.80 -1.21
N ASP A 126 1.82 2.18 -1.91
CA ASP A 126 1.85 3.44 -2.67
C ASP A 126 1.61 3.16 -4.15
N GLU A 127 0.39 3.48 -4.61
CA GLU A 127 -0.07 3.31 -6.00
C GLU A 127 0.15 1.87 -6.55
N PRO A 128 -0.23 0.80 -5.83
CA PRO A 128 0.23 -0.57 -6.13
C PRO A 128 -0.26 -1.14 -7.46
N THR A 129 -1.24 -0.51 -8.09
CA THR A 129 -1.83 -0.92 -9.37
C THR A 129 -1.55 0.06 -10.50
N ALA A 130 -0.80 1.14 -10.23
CA ALA A 130 -0.47 2.12 -11.25
C ALA A 130 0.32 1.47 -12.41
N SER A 131 -0.07 1.81 -13.63
CA SER A 131 0.58 1.33 -14.87
C SER A 131 0.48 -0.18 -15.12
N LEU A 132 -0.46 -0.87 -14.47
CA LEU A 132 -0.77 -2.28 -14.72
C LEU A 132 -1.93 -2.42 -15.70
N ASP A 133 -1.95 -3.53 -16.45
CA ASP A 133 -3.12 -3.90 -17.22
C ASP A 133 -4.30 -4.24 -16.28
N PRO A 134 -5.55 -4.11 -16.75
CA PRO A 134 -6.74 -4.28 -15.91
C PRO A 134 -6.86 -5.67 -15.26
N ALA A 135 -6.37 -6.73 -15.92
CA ALA A 135 -6.45 -8.08 -15.38
C ALA A 135 -5.47 -8.25 -14.21
N THR A 136 -4.22 -7.86 -14.39
CA THR A 136 -3.19 -7.87 -13.34
C THR A 136 -3.59 -6.99 -12.16
N ALA A 137 -4.11 -5.77 -12.41
CA ALA A 137 -4.58 -4.88 -11.36
C ALA A 137 -5.72 -5.51 -10.53
N ARG A 138 -6.66 -6.21 -11.19
CA ARG A 138 -7.75 -6.94 -10.51
C ARG A 138 -7.23 -8.06 -9.63
N ASP A 139 -6.28 -8.86 -10.11
CA ASP A 139 -5.67 -9.96 -9.34
C ASP A 139 -5.01 -9.42 -8.08
N ILE A 140 -4.26 -8.32 -8.20
CA ILE A 140 -3.60 -7.65 -7.07
C ILE A 140 -4.61 -7.13 -6.06
N ARG A 141 -5.69 -6.46 -6.50
CA ARG A 141 -6.76 -6.02 -5.61
C ARG A 141 -7.38 -7.17 -4.85
N THR A 142 -7.62 -8.30 -5.52
CA THR A 142 -8.17 -9.52 -4.91
C THR A 142 -7.25 -10.05 -3.81
N GLU A 143 -5.94 -10.13 -4.06
CA GLU A 143 -4.96 -10.60 -3.06
C GLU A 143 -4.89 -9.67 -1.85
N ILE A 144 -4.91 -8.36 -2.05
CA ILE A 144 -4.86 -7.38 -0.96
C ILE A 144 -6.16 -7.42 -0.13
N ARG A 145 -7.32 -7.55 -0.77
CA ARG A 145 -8.59 -7.76 -0.05
C ARG A 145 -8.60 -9.04 0.76
N ARG A 146 -8.06 -10.12 0.20
CA ARG A 146 -7.94 -11.39 0.93
C ARG A 146 -7.08 -11.22 2.18
N PHE A 147 -5.91 -10.60 2.06
CA PHE A 147 -5.04 -10.29 3.21
C PHE A 147 -5.77 -9.51 4.31
N SER A 148 -6.51 -8.46 3.95
CA SER A 148 -7.30 -7.67 4.92
C SER A 148 -8.44 -8.47 5.54
N ALA A 149 -9.16 -9.28 4.74
CA ALA A 149 -10.32 -10.07 5.20
C ALA A 149 -9.94 -11.23 6.12
N GLU A 150 -8.77 -11.84 5.95
CA GLU A 150 -8.25 -12.90 6.82
C GLU A 150 -7.84 -12.37 8.20
N GLY A 151 -8.02 -11.07 8.47
CA GLY A 151 -7.72 -10.44 9.76
C GLY A 151 -6.23 -10.35 10.08
N SER A 152 -5.39 -10.53 9.07
CA SER A 152 -3.94 -10.54 9.24
C SER A 152 -3.37 -9.16 9.54
N GLY A 153 -4.03 -8.07 9.08
CA GLY A 153 -3.56 -6.70 9.31
C GLY A 153 -4.39 -5.63 8.61
N GLY A 154 -4.05 -4.37 8.90
CA GLY A 154 -4.59 -3.19 8.23
C GLY A 154 -3.82 -2.88 6.95
N VAL A 155 -4.53 -2.29 5.98
CA VAL A 155 -3.92 -1.81 4.73
C VAL A 155 -4.16 -0.32 4.58
N LEU A 156 -3.10 0.46 4.35
CA LEU A 156 -3.17 1.82 3.86
C LEU A 156 -2.80 1.81 2.37
N TRP A 157 -3.77 2.16 1.54
CA TRP A 157 -3.65 2.17 0.08
C TRP A 157 -3.70 3.60 -0.45
N THR A 158 -2.65 4.08 -1.10
CA THR A 158 -2.75 5.33 -1.85
C THR A 158 -3.16 5.05 -3.30
N SER A 159 -4.05 5.85 -3.83
CA SER A 159 -4.42 5.82 -5.24
C SER A 159 -4.92 7.19 -5.70
N HIS A 160 -4.85 7.41 -6.99
CA HIS A 160 -5.58 8.48 -7.68
C HIS A 160 -6.79 7.94 -8.48
N ASN A 161 -6.99 6.62 -8.48
CA ASN A 161 -8.09 5.94 -9.15
C ASN A 161 -9.25 5.69 -8.18
N MET A 162 -10.32 6.48 -8.31
CA MET A 162 -11.49 6.43 -7.42
C MET A 162 -12.22 5.09 -7.48
N TYR A 163 -12.30 4.49 -8.68
CA TYR A 163 -12.94 3.19 -8.86
C TYR A 163 -12.27 2.09 -8.03
N GLU A 164 -10.94 2.07 -8.02
CA GLU A 164 -10.19 1.09 -7.22
C GLU A 164 -10.45 1.26 -5.73
N VAL A 165 -10.52 2.50 -5.28
CA VAL A 165 -10.75 2.80 -3.86
C VAL A 165 -12.17 2.41 -3.44
N GLU A 166 -13.19 2.68 -4.27
CA GLU A 166 -14.56 2.21 -4.03
C GLU A 166 -14.66 0.68 -3.96
N GLU A 167 -13.83 -0.01 -4.78
CA GLU A 167 -13.82 -1.47 -4.81
C GLU A 167 -13.12 -2.08 -3.60
N VAL A 168 -12.01 -1.49 -3.14
CA VAL A 168 -11.06 -2.15 -2.20
C VAL A 168 -11.14 -1.61 -0.78
N CYS A 169 -11.49 -0.34 -0.59
CA CYS A 169 -11.38 0.31 0.71
C CYS A 169 -12.71 0.39 1.46
N ASP A 170 -12.66 0.21 2.78
CA ASP A 170 -13.81 0.37 3.69
C ASP A 170 -13.91 1.81 4.22
N LEU A 171 -12.80 2.54 4.20
CA LEU A 171 -12.68 3.92 4.62
C LEU A 171 -11.77 4.66 3.67
N VAL A 172 -12.10 5.91 3.34
CA VAL A 172 -11.27 6.79 2.52
C VAL A 172 -11.00 8.11 3.23
N LEU A 173 -9.78 8.60 3.07
CA LEU A 173 -9.34 9.92 3.48
C LEU A 173 -8.98 10.73 2.24
N PHE A 174 -9.63 11.88 2.03
CA PHE A 174 -9.27 12.82 0.97
C PHE A 174 -8.23 13.80 1.48
N LEU A 175 -7.02 13.69 0.95
CA LEU A 175 -5.90 14.57 1.28
C LEU A 175 -5.73 15.62 0.19
N SER A 176 -5.63 16.89 0.59
CA SER A 176 -5.27 18.00 -0.29
C SER A 176 -4.39 18.98 0.46
N ARG A 177 -3.27 19.38 -0.13
CA ARG A 177 -2.31 20.34 0.46
C ARG A 177 -1.94 20.01 1.92
N GLY A 178 -1.73 18.73 2.22
CA GLY A 178 -1.39 18.24 3.56
C GLY A 178 -2.53 18.23 4.57
N ARG A 179 -3.79 18.43 4.15
CA ARG A 179 -4.97 18.42 5.02
C ARG A 179 -5.97 17.38 4.58
N ILE A 180 -6.57 16.67 5.52
CA ILE A 180 -7.71 15.80 5.27
C ILE A 180 -8.93 16.69 5.13
N LEU A 181 -9.55 16.66 3.95
CA LEU A 181 -10.74 17.47 3.64
C LEU A 181 -12.04 16.69 3.88
N LEU A 182 -11.98 15.36 3.73
CA LEU A 182 -13.15 14.49 3.84
C LEU A 182 -12.70 13.09 4.27
N GLU A 183 -13.56 12.43 5.06
CA GLU A 183 -13.36 11.08 5.55
C GLU A 183 -14.69 10.32 5.55
N GLY A 184 -14.70 9.04 5.17
CA GLY A 184 -15.89 8.20 5.26
C GLY A 184 -15.84 6.94 4.41
N ASP A 185 -16.96 6.22 4.36
CA ASP A 185 -17.17 5.07 3.47
C ASP A 185 -17.21 5.55 2.01
N PRO A 186 -16.31 5.08 1.13
CA PRO A 186 -16.26 5.52 -0.26
C PRO A 186 -17.57 5.29 -1.04
N LYS A 187 -18.40 4.33 -0.62
CA LYS A 187 -19.69 4.03 -1.27
C LYS A 187 -20.83 4.92 -0.75
N ALA A 188 -20.75 5.37 0.50
CA ALA A 188 -21.79 6.21 1.12
C ALA A 188 -21.54 7.71 0.87
N LEU A 189 -20.26 8.14 0.91
CA LEU A 189 -19.85 9.54 0.81
C LEU A 189 -20.47 10.31 -0.37
N PRO A 190 -20.53 9.78 -1.62
CA PRO A 190 -21.12 10.53 -2.72
C PRO A 190 -22.58 10.90 -2.45
N GLY A 191 -23.38 9.93 -1.95
CA GLY A 191 -24.79 10.14 -1.62
C GLY A 191 -25.00 11.14 -0.48
N GLU A 192 -24.17 11.09 0.56
CA GLU A 192 -24.20 12.00 1.70
C GLU A 192 -23.94 13.47 1.30
N HIS A 193 -23.16 13.66 0.23
CA HIS A 193 -22.82 14.98 -0.31
C HIS A 193 -23.60 15.36 -1.58
N GLY A 194 -24.67 14.60 -1.93
CA GLY A 194 -25.50 14.87 -3.10
C GLY A 194 -24.75 14.74 -4.44
N LYS A 195 -23.73 13.87 -4.52
CA LYS A 195 -22.93 13.59 -5.71
C LYS A 195 -23.26 12.21 -6.28
N GLY A 196 -23.07 12.05 -7.58
CA GLY A 196 -23.36 10.79 -8.27
C GLY A 196 -22.22 9.77 -8.16
N SER A 197 -20.99 10.19 -7.88
CA SER A 197 -19.82 9.31 -7.77
C SER A 197 -18.75 9.89 -6.84
N LEU A 198 -17.84 9.02 -6.40
CA LEU A 198 -16.68 9.42 -5.59
C LEU A 198 -15.77 10.39 -6.37
N GLU A 199 -15.64 10.20 -7.68
CA GLU A 199 -14.86 11.09 -8.56
C GLU A 199 -15.48 12.50 -8.62
N GLU A 200 -16.79 12.59 -8.77
CA GLU A 200 -17.51 13.88 -8.76
C GLU A 200 -17.35 14.60 -7.43
N LEU A 201 -17.48 13.87 -6.32
CA LEU A 201 -17.25 14.40 -4.98
C LEU A 201 -15.82 14.91 -4.80
N PHE A 202 -14.82 14.11 -5.22
CA PHE A 202 -13.41 14.49 -5.14
C PHE A 202 -13.12 15.79 -5.92
N ILE A 203 -13.63 15.91 -7.14
CA ILE A 203 -13.45 17.12 -7.97
C ILE A 203 -14.08 18.35 -7.28
N SER A 204 -15.27 18.20 -6.69
CA SER A 204 -15.96 19.26 -5.97
C SER A 204 -15.13 19.73 -4.75
N VAL A 205 -14.74 18.78 -3.89
CA VAL A 205 -13.98 19.08 -2.66
C VAL A 205 -12.59 19.64 -2.98
N ALA A 206 -11.93 19.15 -4.02
CA ALA A 206 -10.64 19.68 -4.44
C ALA A 206 -10.72 21.12 -4.96
N ARG A 207 -11.83 21.50 -5.62
CA ARG A 207 -12.07 22.89 -6.08
C ARG A 207 -12.44 23.81 -4.95
N GLU A 208 -13.37 23.43 -4.09
CA GLU A 208 -13.78 24.23 -2.92
C GLU A 208 -12.62 24.47 -1.94
N GLY A 209 -11.74 23.48 -1.77
CA GLY A 209 -10.50 23.64 -1.01
C GLY A 209 -9.46 24.55 -1.68
N LEU A 210 -9.60 24.84 -2.99
CA LEU A 210 -8.79 25.81 -3.71
C LEU A 210 -9.28 27.26 -3.50
N ASP A 211 -10.59 27.45 -3.30
CA ASP A 211 -11.22 28.77 -3.13
C ASP A 211 -11.18 29.27 -1.68
N SER A 212 -10.82 28.41 -0.72
CA SER A 212 -10.79 28.71 0.72
C SER A 212 -9.38 29.02 1.26
N GLY A 213 -8.38 29.12 0.44
CA GLY A 213 -6.95 29.38 0.77
C GLY A 213 -6.45 30.58 0.01
#